data_b1da9c9b50087d40625bfa426607ee47
#
_entry.id   b1da9c9b50087d40625bfa426607ee47
#
_cell.length_a   1.000
_cell.length_b   1.000
_cell.length_c   1.000
_cell.angle_alpha   90.00
_cell.angle_beta   90.00
_cell.angle_gamma   90.00
#
_symmetry.space_group_name_H-M   'P 1'
#
loop_
_entity.id
_entity.type
_entity.pdbx_description
1 polymer ?
#
loop_
_entity_poly.entity_id
_entity_poly.type
_entity_poly.pdbx_seq_one_letter_code
_entity_poly.pdbx_strand_id
1 'polypeptide(L)'
;MVCEKWIFRFLVKGEVDRKEFIGWLKRNFPQSKLLRLILEKLELMNEDPFKYAREKLGADKYGNPMFSIEVTKDIRILYSVDSKNCIVFIWEIGSHKKVYGR
;
A
#
# COMPACT_ATOMS: atom_id res chain seq x y z
N MET A 1 -14.77 -15.74 -6.28
CA MET A 1 -13.76 -16.32 -5.38
C MET A 1 -13.35 -15.30 -4.33
N VAL A 2 -13.29 -15.71 -3.08
CA VAL A 2 -12.91 -14.84 -1.96
C VAL A 2 -11.47 -15.19 -1.56
N CYS A 3 -10.63 -14.17 -1.42
CA CYS A 3 -9.26 -14.37 -0.99
C CYS A 3 -9.20 -14.47 0.53
N GLU A 4 -8.77 -15.61 1.03
CA GLU A 4 -8.59 -15.80 2.48
C GLU A 4 -7.32 -15.13 2.97
N LYS A 5 -6.30 -15.13 2.13
CA LYS A 5 -5.03 -14.47 2.41
C LYS A 5 -4.60 -13.66 1.21
N TRP A 6 -3.95 -12.54 1.47
CA TRP A 6 -3.44 -11.69 0.41
C TRP A 6 -1.92 -11.75 0.42
N ILE A 7 -1.34 -11.84 -0.77
CA ILE A 7 0.10 -11.81 -0.97
C ILE A 7 0.47 -10.36 -1.28
N PHE A 8 1.41 -9.81 -0.53
CA PHE A 8 1.86 -8.42 -0.74
C PHE A 8 3.11 -8.42 -1.58
N ARG A 9 3.13 -7.55 -2.59
CA ARG A 9 4.31 -7.27 -3.40
C ARG A 9 4.64 -5.80 -3.25
N PHE A 10 5.88 -5.51 -2.93
CA PHE A 10 6.32 -4.16 -2.58
C PHE A 10 7.13 -3.57 -3.71
N LEU A 11 6.61 -2.49 -4.29
CA LEU A 11 7.17 -1.89 -5.50
C LEU A 11 7.57 -0.43 -5.30
N VAL A 12 7.77 -0.01 -4.05
CA VAL A 12 8.07 1.39 -3.73
C VAL A 12 9.42 1.87 -4.28
N LYS A 13 10.33 0.95 -4.58
CA LYS A 13 11.60 1.28 -5.23
C LYS A 13 12.05 0.10 -6.11
N GLY A 14 11.19 -0.30 -7.03
CA GLY A 14 11.34 -1.57 -7.71
C GLY A 14 10.84 -2.68 -6.82
N GLU A 15 10.72 -3.87 -7.35
CA GLU A 15 10.20 -4.99 -6.55
C GLU A 15 11.24 -5.45 -5.54
N VAL A 16 10.87 -5.41 -4.25
CA VAL A 16 11.75 -5.80 -3.15
C VAL A 16 11.01 -6.78 -2.25
N ASP A 17 11.76 -7.57 -1.47
CA ASP A 17 11.15 -8.47 -0.50
C ASP A 17 10.69 -7.71 0.75
N ARG A 18 10.00 -8.43 1.63
CA ARG A 18 9.43 -7.82 2.84
C ARG A 18 10.50 -7.19 3.73
N LYS A 19 11.64 -7.84 3.86
CA LYS A 19 12.73 -7.35 4.71
C LYS A 19 13.29 -6.03 4.19
N GLU A 20 13.50 -5.95 2.89
CA GLU A 20 13.97 -4.71 2.25
C GLU A 20 12.93 -3.61 2.36
N PHE A 21 11.66 -3.97 2.20
CA PHE A 21 10.57 -3.01 2.33
C PHE A 21 10.52 -2.42 3.74
N ILE A 22 10.61 -3.25 4.77
CA ILE A 22 10.63 -2.78 6.16
C ILE A 22 11.82 -1.85 6.41
N GLY A 23 13.01 -2.20 5.87
CA GLY A 23 14.17 -1.34 5.95
C GLY A 23 13.94 0.02 5.29
N TRP A 24 13.32 0.00 4.11
CA TRP A 24 12.95 1.22 3.40
C TRP A 24 11.99 2.08 4.23
N LEU A 25 10.98 1.45 4.85
CA LEU A 25 10.03 2.15 5.71
C LEU A 25 10.73 2.85 6.87
N LYS A 26 11.64 2.14 7.54
CA LYS A 26 12.36 2.70 8.69
C LYS A 26 13.25 3.89 8.30
N ARG A 27 13.85 3.84 7.11
CA ARG A 27 14.68 4.94 6.62
C ARG A 27 13.85 6.16 6.23
N ASN A 28 12.68 5.93 5.63
CA ASN A 28 11.84 7.03 5.14
C ASN A 28 10.86 7.55 6.18
N PHE A 29 10.50 6.71 7.15
CA PHE A 29 9.56 7.06 8.20
C PHE A 29 10.15 6.67 9.56
N PRO A 30 11.21 7.37 10.01
CA PRO A 30 11.91 7.01 11.25
C PRO A 30 11.12 7.26 12.53
N GLN A 31 10.06 8.04 12.46
CA GLN A 31 9.20 8.31 13.60
C GLN A 31 8.40 7.06 13.95
N SER A 32 8.64 6.50 15.11
CA SER A 32 8.04 5.22 15.52
C SER A 32 6.51 5.21 15.48
N LYS A 33 5.88 6.33 15.83
CA LYS A 33 4.42 6.43 15.80
C LYS A 33 3.88 6.33 14.38
N LEU A 34 4.49 7.04 13.45
CA LEU A 34 4.07 7.03 12.05
C LEU A 34 4.32 5.66 11.43
N LEU A 35 5.49 5.08 11.69
CA LEU A 35 5.82 3.75 11.21
C LEU A 35 4.78 2.72 11.67
N ARG A 36 4.38 2.78 12.94
CA ARG A 36 3.38 1.88 13.48
C ARG A 36 2.03 2.05 12.79
N LEU A 37 1.63 3.29 12.51
CA LEU A 37 0.38 3.56 11.81
C LEU A 37 0.40 2.99 10.39
N ILE A 38 1.52 3.10 9.69
CA ILE A 38 1.67 2.53 8.36
C ILE A 38 1.50 1.01 8.42
N LEU A 39 2.17 0.37 9.35
CA LEU A 39 2.09 -1.08 9.51
C LEU A 39 0.68 -1.55 9.86
N GLU A 40 -0.03 -0.78 10.70
CA GLU A 40 -1.43 -1.07 11.03
C GLU A 40 -2.32 -1.02 9.78
N LYS A 41 -2.11 -0.04 8.91
CA LYS A 41 -2.90 0.07 7.67
C LYS A 41 -2.61 -1.09 6.74
N LEU A 42 -1.36 -1.54 6.67
CA LEU A 42 -1.01 -2.71 5.86
C LEU A 42 -1.70 -3.97 6.38
N GLU A 43 -1.82 -4.11 7.70
CA GLU A 43 -2.56 -5.23 8.29
C GLU A 43 -4.05 -5.18 7.95
N LEU A 44 -4.64 -3.99 7.97
CA LEU A 44 -6.04 -3.83 7.57
C LEU A 44 -6.25 -4.23 6.12
N MET A 45 -5.32 -3.89 5.24
CA MET A 45 -5.38 -4.32 3.84
C MET A 45 -5.29 -5.84 3.72
N ASN A 46 -4.54 -6.49 4.60
CA ASN A 46 -4.42 -7.95 4.58
C ASN A 46 -5.74 -8.62 4.93
N GLU A 47 -6.56 -7.97 5.74
CA GLU A 47 -7.90 -8.48 6.05
C GLU A 47 -8.86 -8.26 4.87
N ASP A 48 -8.89 -7.04 4.35
CA ASP A 48 -9.77 -6.69 3.23
C ASP A 48 -9.21 -5.42 2.56
N PRO A 49 -8.53 -5.55 1.42
CA PRO A 49 -7.91 -4.40 0.76
C PRO A 49 -8.90 -3.41 0.16
N PHE A 50 -10.18 -3.75 0.08
CA PHE A 50 -11.20 -2.85 -0.45
C PHE A 50 -11.93 -2.06 0.63
N LYS A 51 -12.08 -2.65 1.80
CA LYS A 51 -12.91 -2.09 2.87
C LYS A 51 -12.45 -0.73 3.35
N TYR A 52 -11.14 -0.54 3.46
CA TYR A 52 -10.55 0.67 4.04
C TYR A 52 -10.04 1.65 2.99
N ALA A 53 -10.26 1.35 1.72
CA ALA A 53 -9.82 2.23 0.63
C ALA A 53 -10.52 3.58 0.73
N ARG A 54 -9.73 4.65 0.63
CA ARG A 54 -10.25 6.01 0.66
C ARG A 54 -10.74 6.46 -0.70
N GLU A 55 -9.96 6.18 -1.74
CA GLU A 55 -10.26 6.58 -3.10
C GLU A 55 -9.87 5.51 -4.08
N LYS A 56 -10.63 5.42 -5.17
CA LYS A 56 -10.26 4.61 -6.33
C LYS A 56 -9.59 5.52 -7.35
N LEU A 57 -8.40 5.14 -7.81
CA LEU A 57 -7.54 5.97 -8.65
C LEU A 57 -7.27 5.40 -10.04
N GLY A 58 -8.22 4.68 -10.62
CA GLY A 58 -8.05 4.10 -11.95
C GLY A 58 -7.44 2.71 -11.88
N ALA A 59 -6.47 2.44 -12.75
CA ALA A 59 -5.84 1.12 -12.83
C ALA A 59 -4.32 1.23 -12.91
N ASP A 60 -3.62 0.17 -12.48
CA ASP A 60 -2.18 0.10 -12.60
C ASP A 60 -1.80 -0.38 -14.01
N LYS A 61 -0.49 -0.55 -14.25
CA LYS A 61 0.01 -0.96 -15.57
C LYS A 61 -0.40 -2.39 -15.96
N TYR A 62 -0.89 -3.17 -15.01
CA TYR A 62 -1.37 -4.52 -15.25
C TYR A 62 -2.89 -4.60 -15.38
N GLY A 63 -3.57 -3.47 -15.29
CA GLY A 63 -5.03 -3.40 -15.38
C GLY A 63 -5.76 -3.62 -14.06
N ASN A 64 -5.05 -3.71 -12.95
CA ASN A 64 -5.68 -3.89 -11.64
C ASN A 64 -6.17 -2.57 -11.07
N PRO A 65 -7.33 -2.55 -10.41
CA PRO A 65 -7.84 -1.30 -9.83
C PRO A 65 -6.90 -0.77 -8.75
N MET A 66 -6.65 0.53 -8.79
CA MET A 66 -5.79 1.21 -7.84
C MET A 66 -6.60 1.97 -6.81
N PHE A 67 -6.09 1.99 -5.60
CA PHE A 67 -6.71 2.67 -4.47
C PHE A 67 -5.67 3.40 -3.66
N SER A 68 -6.15 4.33 -2.84
CA SER A 68 -5.31 4.91 -1.80
C SER A 68 -5.99 4.73 -0.46
N ILE A 69 -5.18 4.64 0.58
CA ILE A 69 -5.66 4.60 1.95
C ILE A 69 -4.94 5.68 2.75
N GLU A 70 -5.66 6.37 3.60
CA GLU A 70 -5.09 7.42 4.44
C GLU A 70 -4.44 6.79 5.67
N VAL A 71 -3.17 7.14 5.91
CA VAL A 71 -2.47 6.75 7.14
C VAL A 71 -2.61 7.86 8.17
N THR A 72 -2.26 9.07 7.75
CA THR A 72 -2.49 10.30 8.49
C THR A 72 -3.06 11.30 7.51
N LYS A 73 -3.38 12.50 7.98
CA LYS A 73 -3.85 13.58 7.11
C LYS A 73 -2.90 13.83 5.95
N ASP A 74 -1.59 13.69 6.18
CA ASP A 74 -0.58 14.01 5.17
C ASP A 74 -0.01 12.78 4.45
N ILE A 75 -0.16 11.59 4.99
CA ILE A 75 0.47 10.37 4.47
C ILE A 75 -0.56 9.40 3.93
N ARG A 76 -0.32 8.92 2.71
CA ARG A 76 -1.18 7.97 1.99
C ARG A 76 -0.37 6.76 1.55
N ILE A 77 -1.06 5.64 1.36
CA ILE A 77 -0.50 4.46 0.72
C ILE A 77 -1.24 4.27 -0.60
N LEU A 78 -0.49 4.20 -1.69
CA LEU A 78 -1.02 3.92 -3.02
C LEU A 78 -0.83 2.43 -3.29
N TYR A 79 -1.90 1.73 -3.61
CA TYR A 79 -1.83 0.30 -3.84
C TYR A 79 -2.85 -0.13 -4.91
N SER A 80 -2.64 -1.32 -5.46
CA SER A 80 -3.60 -1.91 -6.39
C SER A 80 -3.88 -3.35 -5.96
N VAL A 81 -5.00 -3.89 -6.42
CA VAL A 81 -5.47 -5.19 -5.96
C VAL A 81 -5.75 -6.09 -7.16
N ASP A 82 -5.07 -7.23 -7.20
CA ASP A 82 -5.34 -8.29 -8.16
C ASP A 82 -6.17 -9.34 -7.45
N SER A 83 -7.49 -9.22 -7.56
CA SER A 83 -8.44 -10.13 -6.88
C SER A 83 -8.37 -11.55 -7.41
N LYS A 84 -7.97 -11.71 -8.66
CA LYS A 84 -7.90 -13.01 -9.29
C LYS A 84 -6.79 -13.87 -8.68
N ASN A 85 -5.66 -13.22 -8.37
CA ASN A 85 -4.49 -13.90 -7.83
C ASN A 85 -4.27 -13.60 -6.35
N CYS A 86 -5.15 -12.84 -5.72
CA CYS A 86 -5.08 -12.46 -4.31
C CYS A 86 -3.77 -11.75 -3.96
N ILE A 87 -3.41 -10.76 -4.79
CA ILE A 87 -2.16 -10.00 -4.62
C ILE A 87 -2.50 -8.52 -4.39
N VAL A 88 -1.83 -7.92 -3.41
CA VAL A 88 -1.86 -6.48 -3.19
C VAL A 88 -0.49 -5.92 -3.55
N PHE A 89 -0.46 -4.99 -4.49
CA PHE A 89 0.77 -4.32 -4.90
C PHE A 89 0.87 -2.97 -4.18
N ILE A 90 1.93 -2.76 -3.42
CA ILE A 90 2.18 -1.50 -2.74
C ILE A 90 3.09 -0.66 -3.64
N TRP A 91 2.56 0.42 -4.21
CA TRP A 91 3.28 1.23 -5.19
C TRP A 91 4.03 2.40 -4.58
N GLU A 92 3.41 3.08 -3.61
CA GLU A 92 4.01 4.26 -3.02
C GLU A 92 3.45 4.52 -1.63
N ILE A 93 4.27 5.06 -0.76
CA ILE A 93 3.87 5.51 0.57
C ILE A 93 4.50 6.88 0.76
N GLY A 94 3.70 7.89 1.00
CA GLY A 94 4.24 9.23 1.17
C GLY A 94 3.16 10.28 1.24
N SER A 95 3.55 11.53 1.01
CA SER A 95 2.64 12.66 1.04
C SER A 95 1.60 12.55 -0.08
N HIS A 96 0.51 13.26 0.09
CA HIS A 96 -0.54 13.33 -0.92
C HIS A 96 0.04 13.68 -2.30
N LYS A 97 0.92 14.68 -2.33
CA LYS A 97 1.56 15.12 -3.56
C LYS A 97 2.37 14.01 -4.22
N LYS A 98 3.14 13.28 -3.42
CA LYS A 98 3.99 12.18 -3.93
C LYS A 98 3.16 11.03 -4.45
N VAL A 99 2.13 10.64 -3.71
CA VAL A 99 1.26 9.50 -4.06
C VAL A 99 0.46 9.79 -5.31
N TYR A 100 -0.06 11.00 -5.48
CA TYR A 100 -0.89 11.36 -6.63
C TYR A 100 -0.11 12.01 -7.77
N GLY A 101 1.20 12.13 -7.65
CA GLY A 101 2.05 12.67 -8.70
C GLY A 101 1.92 14.17 -8.92
N ARG A 102 1.50 14.91 -7.91
CA ARG A 102 1.25 16.36 -8.03
C ARG A 102 1.88 17.17 -6.95
#